data_29b0e50e23cf04a65f46ad05c7f5a5c5
#
_entry.id   29b0e50e23cf04a65f46ad05c7f5a5c5
#
_cell.length_a   1.000
_cell.length_b   1.000
_cell.length_c   1.000
_cell.angle_alpha   90.00
_cell.angle_beta   90.00
_cell.angle_gamma   90.00
#
_symmetry.space_group_name_H-M   'P 1'
#
loop_
_entity.id
_entity.type
_entity.pdbx_description
1 polymer ?
#
loop_
_entity_poly.entity_id
_entity_poly.type
_entity_poly.pdbx_seq_one_letter_code
_entity_poly.pdbx_strand_id
1 'polypeptide(L)'
;PHGGGGPGVGPVCAVEDLVPYLPGHATSGDARKIGAVSAAPLGNAAVLPISWMYIRMMGAQGLTHATEAAILSANYISKRLKDHYPTLYASANGHVAHECILDLRGLKDTSGVMAEDVAKRLADYGFHAPTLSFPVANTLMVEPTESETLEELDRFIDAMIAIREEVRRVEKGEWPQDDNPLKNAPHTADSLLKADWPHPYPRDVGGAMAGRLPGSVKYWPPVGRVDNVYGDRNLFCSCLPLEAFSEPAIAAPEPLPA
;
A
#
# COMPACT_ATOMS: atom_id res chain seq x y z
N PRO A 1 4.64 1.12 11.96
CA PRO A 1 3.26 1.14 12.41
C PRO A 1 2.28 1.78 11.43
N HIS A 2 2.77 2.30 10.29
CA HIS A 2 1.92 2.99 9.31
C HIS A 2 1.95 2.35 7.92
N GLY A 3 2.33 1.08 7.83
CA GLY A 3 2.22 0.29 6.61
C GLY A 3 2.93 0.91 5.40
N GLY A 4 4.14 1.41 5.57
CA GLY A 4 4.93 2.02 4.50
C GLY A 4 4.67 3.51 4.27
N GLY A 5 3.98 4.17 5.19
CA GLY A 5 3.78 5.62 5.21
C GLY A 5 3.48 6.13 6.60
N GLY A 6 3.44 7.42 6.78
CA GLY A 6 3.11 8.06 8.04
C GLY A 6 4.31 8.66 8.78
N PRO A 7 4.12 9.12 10.02
CA PRO A 7 5.17 9.80 10.76
C PRO A 7 6.31 8.84 11.10
N GLY A 8 7.52 9.25 10.80
CA GLY A 8 8.72 8.51 11.11
C GLY A 8 9.68 9.31 11.97
N VAL A 9 10.53 8.63 12.71
CA VAL A 9 11.66 9.20 13.42
C VAL A 9 12.83 8.23 13.35
N GLY A 10 14.01 8.78 13.08
CA GLY A 10 15.27 8.01 13.09
C GLY A 10 16.35 8.84 13.78
N PRO A 11 16.85 8.40 14.96
CA PRO A 11 17.95 9.10 15.60
C PRO A 11 19.21 8.99 14.73
N VAL A 12 19.86 10.13 14.51
CA VAL A 12 21.12 10.24 13.77
C VAL A 12 22.19 10.74 14.71
N CYS A 13 23.28 9.98 14.83
CA CYS A 13 24.48 10.38 15.55
C CYS A 13 25.55 10.81 14.56
N ALA A 14 26.30 11.84 14.90
CA ALA A 14 27.40 12.35 14.08
C ALA A 14 28.66 12.51 14.93
N VAL A 15 29.83 12.31 14.31
CA VAL A 15 31.13 12.65 14.93
C VAL A 15 31.26 14.16 15.06
N GLU A 16 32.11 14.62 15.97
CA GLU A 16 32.27 16.04 16.31
C GLU A 16 32.58 16.93 15.09
N ASP A 17 33.39 16.44 14.17
CA ASP A 17 33.77 17.16 12.95
C ASP A 17 32.57 17.47 12.02
N LEU A 18 31.48 16.68 12.10
CA LEU A 18 30.27 16.88 11.33
C LEU A 18 29.22 17.76 12.01
N VAL A 19 29.37 18.04 13.31
CA VAL A 19 28.41 18.87 14.07
C VAL A 19 28.16 20.23 13.42
N PRO A 20 29.15 20.97 12.88
CA PRO A 20 28.94 22.24 12.21
C PRO A 20 28.06 22.15 10.94
N TYR A 21 27.92 20.97 10.38
CA TYR A 21 27.14 20.70 9.15
C TYR A 21 25.75 20.12 9.45
N LEU A 22 25.42 19.88 10.72
CA LEU A 22 24.07 19.46 11.07
C LEU A 22 23.07 20.62 10.86
N PRO A 23 21.81 20.32 10.55
CA PRO A 23 20.78 21.35 10.40
C PRO A 23 20.61 22.17 11.68
N GLY A 24 20.53 23.49 11.52
CA GLY A 24 20.13 24.40 12.58
C GLY A 24 18.63 24.59 12.64
N HIS A 25 18.15 25.37 13.59
CA HIS A 25 16.74 25.76 13.66
C HIS A 25 16.59 27.10 14.36
N ALA A 26 15.69 27.94 13.87
CA ALA A 26 15.49 29.29 14.39
C ALA A 26 15.07 29.31 15.87
N THR A 27 14.34 28.31 16.32
CA THR A 27 13.84 28.24 17.72
C THR A 27 14.83 27.63 18.72
N SER A 28 15.88 26.96 18.24
CA SER A 28 16.90 26.36 19.12
C SER A 28 18.01 27.32 19.53
N GLY A 29 18.04 28.53 18.95
CA GLY A 29 19.14 29.49 19.15
C GLY A 29 20.47 29.03 18.54
N ASP A 30 20.47 27.98 17.77
CA ASP A 30 21.65 27.36 17.19
C ASP A 30 21.92 27.94 15.79
N ALA A 31 22.89 28.81 15.71
CA ALA A 31 23.32 29.49 14.48
C ALA A 31 24.19 28.63 13.58
N ARG A 32 23.80 27.38 13.31
CA ARG A 32 24.54 26.51 12.39
C ARG A 32 24.48 27.05 10.97
N LYS A 33 25.48 26.66 10.15
CA LYS A 33 25.59 27.13 8.75
C LYS A 33 24.48 26.63 7.85
N ILE A 34 23.88 25.47 8.20
CA ILE A 34 22.80 24.85 7.44
C ILE A 34 21.47 25.23 8.12
N GLY A 35 20.53 25.71 7.33
CA GLY A 35 19.21 26.07 7.83
C GLY A 35 18.37 24.88 8.27
N ALA A 36 17.17 25.15 8.74
CA ALA A 36 16.23 24.11 9.16
C ALA A 36 15.82 23.21 7.96
N VAL A 37 15.82 21.90 8.19
CA VAL A 37 15.35 20.89 7.21
C VAL A 37 13.98 20.32 7.58
N SER A 38 13.45 20.65 8.76
CA SER A 38 12.14 20.26 9.23
C SER A 38 11.50 21.41 10.04
N ALA A 39 10.19 21.34 10.21
CA ALA A 39 9.44 22.33 10.97
C ALA A 39 9.78 22.32 12.48
N ALA A 40 10.22 21.19 13.02
CA ALA A 40 10.63 21.04 14.39
C ALA A 40 12.16 20.90 14.51
N PRO A 41 12.79 21.44 15.60
CA PRO A 41 14.25 21.43 15.76
C PRO A 41 14.88 20.03 15.73
N LEU A 42 14.16 19.04 16.27
CA LEU A 42 14.62 17.66 16.42
C LEU A 42 13.79 16.70 15.55
N GLY A 43 13.26 17.16 14.44
CA GLY A 43 12.41 16.37 13.57
C GLY A 43 11.06 16.05 14.22
N ASN A 44 10.57 14.81 14.04
CA ASN A 44 9.25 14.41 14.54
C ASN A 44 9.35 13.74 15.93
N ALA A 45 9.77 14.45 16.94
CA ALA A 45 9.92 13.92 18.30
C ALA A 45 8.59 13.44 18.91
N ALA A 46 7.45 13.95 18.43
CA ALA A 46 6.11 13.57 18.92
C ALA A 46 5.76 12.09 18.67
N VAL A 47 6.45 11.39 17.77
CA VAL A 47 6.23 9.95 17.54
C VAL A 47 7.01 9.06 18.52
N LEU A 48 7.99 9.59 19.25
CA LEU A 48 8.76 8.82 20.25
C LEU A 48 7.89 8.19 21.35
N PRO A 49 6.85 8.86 21.89
CA PRO A 49 5.93 8.25 22.84
C PRO A 49 5.23 6.99 22.33
N ILE A 50 4.99 6.87 21.02
CA ILE A 50 4.37 5.67 20.40
C ILE A 50 5.30 4.47 20.61
N SER A 51 6.57 4.58 20.24
CA SER A 51 7.56 3.52 20.42
C SER A 51 7.79 3.21 21.90
N TRP A 52 7.85 4.26 22.74
CA TRP A 52 8.00 4.09 24.18
C TRP A 52 6.82 3.33 24.79
N MET A 53 5.58 3.69 24.46
CA MET A 53 4.38 2.98 24.94
C MET A 53 4.35 1.55 24.46
N TYR A 54 4.67 1.30 23.18
CA TYR A 54 4.72 -0.05 22.62
C TYR A 54 5.71 -0.94 23.39
N ILE A 55 6.92 -0.46 23.61
CA ILE A 55 7.95 -1.17 24.38
C ILE A 55 7.48 -1.41 25.83
N ARG A 56 6.87 -0.41 26.47
CA ARG A 56 6.39 -0.52 27.85
C ARG A 56 5.22 -1.50 28.00
N MET A 57 4.32 -1.54 27.04
CA MET A 57 3.17 -2.44 27.03
C MET A 57 3.59 -3.89 26.74
N MET A 58 4.49 -4.10 25.80
CA MET A 58 4.91 -5.44 25.38
C MET A 58 5.93 -6.06 26.34
N GLY A 59 6.85 -5.26 26.88
CA GLY A 59 7.99 -5.77 27.63
C GLY A 59 8.94 -6.62 26.80
N ALA A 60 10.00 -7.14 27.39
CA ALA A 60 11.00 -7.92 26.65
C ALA A 60 10.42 -9.21 26.04
N GLN A 61 9.61 -9.93 26.81
CA GLN A 61 9.00 -11.17 26.31
C GLN A 61 7.98 -10.91 25.20
N GLY A 62 7.14 -9.89 25.34
CA GLY A 62 6.16 -9.53 24.33
C GLY A 62 6.82 -9.12 23.02
N LEU A 63 7.89 -8.33 23.05
CA LEU A 63 8.64 -7.93 21.86
C LEU A 63 9.29 -9.13 21.15
N THR A 64 9.87 -10.06 21.91
CA THR A 64 10.40 -11.31 21.35
C THR A 64 9.29 -12.13 20.69
N HIS A 65 8.17 -12.33 21.38
CA HIS A 65 7.04 -13.09 20.87
C HIS A 65 6.41 -12.45 19.61
N ALA A 66 6.28 -11.12 19.60
CA ALA A 66 5.81 -10.40 18.41
C ALA A 66 6.71 -10.65 17.21
N THR A 67 8.03 -10.59 17.38
CA THR A 67 9.00 -10.86 16.32
C THR A 67 8.90 -12.31 15.82
N GLU A 68 8.82 -13.27 16.74
CA GLU A 68 8.67 -14.68 16.39
C GLU A 68 7.36 -14.93 15.62
N ALA A 69 6.25 -14.33 16.06
CA ALA A 69 4.96 -14.44 15.38
C ALA A 69 5.01 -13.82 13.97
N ALA A 70 5.63 -12.65 13.80
CA ALA A 70 5.77 -12.02 12.49
C ALA A 70 6.58 -12.89 11.52
N ILE A 71 7.70 -13.46 11.97
CA ILE A 71 8.54 -14.36 11.16
C ILE A 71 7.77 -15.63 10.81
N LEU A 72 7.06 -16.22 11.78
CA LEU A 72 6.25 -17.42 11.55
C LEU A 72 5.16 -17.17 10.51
N SER A 73 4.43 -16.05 10.65
CA SER A 73 3.34 -15.67 9.73
C SER A 73 3.82 -15.47 8.30
N ALA A 74 4.94 -14.77 8.09
CA ALA A 74 5.52 -14.58 6.77
C ALA A 74 5.98 -15.91 6.14
N ASN A 75 6.60 -16.78 6.93
CA ASN A 75 7.01 -18.12 6.46
C ASN A 75 5.81 -19.03 6.17
N TYR A 76 4.73 -18.90 6.96
CA TYR A 76 3.49 -19.62 6.71
C TYR A 76 2.89 -19.25 5.34
N ILE A 77 2.74 -17.97 5.05
CA ILE A 77 2.26 -17.46 3.77
C ILE A 77 3.17 -17.96 2.62
N SER A 78 4.47 -17.74 2.73
CA SER A 78 5.45 -18.16 1.72
C SER A 78 5.35 -19.65 1.43
N LYS A 79 5.26 -20.48 2.46
CA LYS A 79 5.16 -21.94 2.32
C LYS A 79 3.85 -22.38 1.66
N ARG A 80 2.73 -21.76 2.04
CA ARG A 80 1.40 -22.10 1.51
C ARG A 80 1.24 -21.66 0.05
N LEU A 81 1.87 -20.57 -0.35
CA LEU A 81 1.79 -20.01 -1.70
C LEU A 81 2.85 -20.51 -2.66
N LYS A 82 3.85 -21.30 -2.24
CA LYS A 82 5.02 -21.71 -3.02
C LYS A 82 4.71 -22.35 -4.39
N ASP A 83 3.61 -23.10 -4.50
CA ASP A 83 3.21 -23.80 -5.72
C ASP A 83 2.37 -22.90 -6.67
N HIS A 84 2.09 -21.69 -6.24
CA HIS A 84 1.30 -20.69 -6.96
C HIS A 84 2.12 -19.45 -7.33
N TYR A 85 2.97 -19.00 -6.43
CA TYR A 85 3.84 -17.83 -6.57
C TYR A 85 5.21 -18.15 -5.97
N PRO A 86 6.29 -18.11 -6.75
CA PRO A 86 7.64 -18.24 -6.20
C PRO A 86 7.95 -17.14 -5.19
N THR A 87 8.70 -17.48 -4.15
CA THR A 87 9.22 -16.52 -3.19
C THR A 87 10.65 -16.15 -3.54
N LEU A 88 10.92 -14.84 -3.69
CA LEU A 88 12.26 -14.31 -3.87
C LEU A 88 12.97 -14.12 -2.52
N TYR A 89 14.30 -14.17 -2.56
CA TYR A 89 15.17 -13.87 -1.40
C TYR A 89 14.89 -14.74 -0.16
N ALA A 90 14.62 -16.00 -0.38
CA ALA A 90 14.63 -16.98 0.69
C ALA A 90 16.06 -17.41 1.04
N SER A 91 16.30 -17.78 2.31
CA SER A 91 17.54 -18.42 2.75
C SER A 91 17.77 -19.77 2.08
N ALA A 92 18.94 -20.35 2.25
CA ALA A 92 19.25 -21.68 1.72
C ALA A 92 18.26 -22.78 2.19
N ASN A 93 17.64 -22.58 3.37
CA ASN A 93 16.63 -23.50 3.92
C ASN A 93 15.21 -23.13 3.48
N GLY A 94 15.04 -22.14 2.61
CA GLY A 94 13.74 -21.69 2.11
C GLY A 94 12.95 -20.83 3.08
N HIS A 95 13.58 -20.29 4.13
CA HIS A 95 12.95 -19.39 5.09
C HIS A 95 13.12 -17.92 4.71
N VAL A 96 12.11 -17.13 5.02
CA VAL A 96 12.10 -15.66 4.93
C VAL A 96 12.14 -15.05 6.33
N ALA A 97 12.35 -13.74 6.42
CA ALA A 97 12.28 -12.99 7.68
C ALA A 97 10.80 -12.66 8.04
N HIS A 98 10.51 -11.42 8.42
CA HIS A 98 9.16 -10.97 8.78
C HIS A 98 8.27 -10.62 7.58
N GLU A 99 8.83 -10.69 6.38
CA GLU A 99 8.14 -10.43 5.11
C GLU A 99 8.53 -11.47 4.05
N CYS A 100 7.69 -11.67 3.06
CA CYS A 100 8.01 -12.49 1.90
C CYS A 100 7.73 -11.74 0.60
N ILE A 101 8.62 -11.88 -0.37
CA ILE A 101 8.51 -11.28 -1.70
C ILE A 101 7.95 -12.33 -2.65
N LEU A 102 6.70 -12.17 -3.07
CA LEU A 102 6.07 -13.04 -4.06
C LEU A 102 6.43 -12.56 -5.47
N ASP A 103 6.96 -13.46 -6.28
CA ASP A 103 7.38 -13.15 -7.65
C ASP A 103 6.23 -13.37 -8.64
N LEU A 104 5.77 -12.29 -9.26
CA LEU A 104 4.71 -12.29 -10.26
C LEU A 104 5.22 -12.02 -11.67
N ARG A 105 6.54 -11.91 -11.86
CA ARG A 105 7.12 -11.55 -13.17
C ARG A 105 6.72 -12.52 -14.28
N GLY A 106 6.69 -13.82 -13.98
CA GLY A 106 6.31 -14.84 -14.96
C GLY A 106 4.86 -14.74 -15.44
N LEU A 107 3.95 -14.14 -14.66
CA LEU A 107 2.54 -13.99 -15.04
C LEU A 107 2.36 -13.03 -16.21
N LYS A 108 3.20 -12.01 -16.29
CA LYS A 108 3.18 -11.04 -17.39
C LYS A 108 3.41 -11.72 -18.75
N ASP A 109 4.37 -12.62 -18.79
CA ASP A 109 4.77 -13.27 -20.05
C ASP A 109 3.72 -14.30 -20.52
N THR A 110 3.03 -14.96 -19.58
CA THR A 110 2.06 -16.02 -19.88
C THR A 110 0.63 -15.53 -20.05
N SER A 111 0.26 -14.45 -19.35
CA SER A 111 -1.14 -13.98 -19.29
C SER A 111 -1.31 -12.45 -19.46
N GLY A 112 -0.23 -11.69 -19.56
CA GLY A 112 -0.28 -10.24 -19.54
C GLY A 112 -0.66 -9.64 -18.18
N VAL A 113 -0.88 -10.47 -17.14
CA VAL A 113 -1.26 -10.01 -15.79
C VAL A 113 -0.04 -9.52 -15.02
N MET A 114 -0.16 -8.35 -14.43
CA MET A 114 0.88 -7.69 -13.64
C MET A 114 0.54 -7.68 -12.14
N ALA A 115 1.52 -7.36 -11.32
CA ALA A 115 1.32 -7.23 -9.87
C ALA A 115 0.22 -6.23 -9.52
N GLU A 116 0.09 -5.14 -10.28
CA GLU A 116 -1.00 -4.17 -10.11
C GLU A 116 -2.38 -4.82 -10.33
N ASP A 117 -2.53 -5.68 -11.33
CA ASP A 117 -3.80 -6.37 -11.60
C ASP A 117 -4.20 -7.26 -10.44
N VAL A 118 -3.23 -8.00 -9.89
CA VAL A 118 -3.42 -8.85 -8.69
C VAL A 118 -3.79 -7.98 -7.48
N ALA A 119 -3.11 -6.85 -7.28
CA ALA A 119 -3.38 -5.92 -6.20
C ALA A 119 -4.81 -5.34 -6.28
N LYS A 120 -5.24 -4.93 -7.46
CA LYS A 120 -6.61 -4.44 -7.67
C LYS A 120 -7.65 -5.56 -7.49
N ARG A 121 -7.31 -6.79 -7.88
CA ARG A 121 -8.20 -7.92 -7.66
C ARG A 121 -8.31 -8.30 -6.19
N LEU A 122 -7.23 -8.17 -5.40
CA LEU A 122 -7.26 -8.32 -3.95
C LEU A 122 -8.24 -7.36 -3.27
N ALA A 123 -8.41 -6.15 -3.80
CA ALA A 123 -9.42 -5.21 -3.29
C ALA A 123 -10.84 -5.78 -3.40
N ASP A 124 -11.17 -6.53 -4.47
CA ASP A 124 -12.44 -7.24 -4.59
C ASP A 124 -12.63 -8.30 -3.49
N TYR A 125 -11.54 -8.93 -3.05
CA TYR A 125 -11.54 -9.90 -1.95
C TYR A 125 -11.48 -9.25 -0.54
N GLY A 126 -11.54 -7.93 -0.47
CA GLY A 126 -11.55 -7.19 0.79
C GLY A 126 -10.18 -7.01 1.43
N PHE A 127 -9.12 -7.01 0.61
CA PHE A 127 -7.76 -6.75 1.08
C PHE A 127 -7.24 -5.42 0.55
N HIS A 128 -6.58 -4.68 1.42
CA HIS A 128 -5.63 -3.67 1.00
C HIS A 128 -4.39 -4.41 0.49
N ALA A 129 -4.02 -4.16 -0.76
CA ALA A 129 -2.94 -4.92 -1.38
C ALA A 129 -1.60 -4.71 -0.67
N PRO A 130 -0.73 -5.74 -0.65
CA PRO A 130 0.66 -5.60 -0.21
C PRO A 130 1.43 -4.60 -1.06
N THR A 131 2.61 -4.17 -0.57
CA THR A 131 3.50 -3.25 -1.28
C THR A 131 3.86 -3.79 -2.65
N LEU A 132 3.63 -2.95 -3.68
CA LEU A 132 3.83 -3.29 -5.08
C LEU A 132 5.24 -2.99 -5.57
N SER A 133 5.79 -3.91 -6.35
CA SER A 133 7.02 -3.68 -7.14
C SER A 133 8.19 -3.21 -6.30
N PHE A 134 8.33 -3.72 -5.09
CA PHE A 134 9.44 -3.44 -4.20
C PHE A 134 9.92 -4.73 -3.49
N PRO A 135 11.23 -4.99 -3.42
CA PRO A 135 12.35 -4.24 -4.00
C PRO A 135 12.55 -4.49 -5.51
N VAL A 136 11.78 -5.40 -6.09
CA VAL A 136 11.87 -5.79 -7.51
C VAL A 136 10.56 -5.47 -8.21
N ALA A 137 10.64 -4.95 -9.44
CA ALA A 137 9.45 -4.67 -10.25
C ALA A 137 8.60 -5.93 -10.47
N ASN A 138 7.28 -5.77 -10.47
CA ASN A 138 6.29 -6.82 -10.64
C ASN A 138 6.34 -7.93 -9.58
N THR A 139 6.54 -7.54 -8.33
CA THR A 139 6.45 -8.40 -7.14
C THR A 139 5.45 -7.84 -6.13
N LEU A 140 5.07 -8.64 -5.16
CA LEU A 140 4.32 -8.24 -3.98
C LEU A 140 5.15 -8.53 -2.73
N MET A 141 5.38 -7.51 -1.91
CA MET A 141 6.00 -7.68 -0.60
C MET A 141 4.92 -7.81 0.47
N VAL A 142 4.79 -9.00 1.00
CA VAL A 142 3.76 -9.35 1.99
C VAL A 142 4.38 -9.35 3.38
N GLU A 143 3.89 -8.45 4.22
CA GLU A 143 4.30 -8.28 5.62
C GLU A 143 3.07 -8.45 6.52
N PRO A 144 2.81 -9.67 7.04
CA PRO A 144 1.63 -9.94 7.85
C PRO A 144 1.72 -9.37 9.27
N THR A 145 2.92 -9.01 9.73
CA THR A 145 3.22 -8.58 11.10
C THR A 145 2.89 -9.66 12.15
N GLU A 146 2.87 -9.27 13.42
CA GLU A 146 2.43 -10.11 14.53
C GLU A 146 0.92 -10.00 14.80
N SER A 147 0.25 -9.06 14.14
CA SER A 147 -1.12 -8.67 14.47
C SER A 147 -2.19 -9.52 13.79
N GLU A 148 -1.85 -10.19 12.68
CA GLU A 148 -2.81 -10.96 11.92
C GLU A 148 -3.09 -12.31 12.56
N THR A 149 -4.37 -12.70 12.58
CA THR A 149 -4.78 -14.02 13.06
C THR A 149 -4.51 -15.09 11.99
N LEU A 150 -4.40 -16.34 12.40
CA LEU A 150 -4.25 -17.47 11.45
C LEU A 150 -5.42 -17.51 10.45
N GLU A 151 -6.63 -17.22 10.88
CA GLU A 151 -7.82 -17.16 10.02
C GLU A 151 -7.66 -16.08 8.94
N GLU A 152 -7.14 -14.91 9.27
CA GLU A 152 -6.89 -13.84 8.31
C GLU A 152 -5.75 -14.17 7.36
N LEU A 153 -4.70 -14.83 7.83
CA LEU A 153 -3.64 -15.35 6.97
C LEU A 153 -4.18 -16.37 5.97
N ASP A 154 -5.01 -17.30 6.42
CA ASP A 154 -5.65 -18.31 5.55
C ASP A 154 -6.57 -17.64 4.54
N ARG A 155 -7.37 -16.65 4.94
CA ARG A 155 -8.24 -15.87 4.05
C ARG A 155 -7.45 -15.17 2.95
N PHE A 156 -6.30 -14.57 3.28
CA PHE A 156 -5.39 -13.95 2.32
C PHE A 156 -4.80 -14.99 1.35
N ILE A 157 -4.31 -16.10 1.87
CA ILE A 157 -3.75 -17.19 1.08
C ILE A 157 -4.78 -17.75 0.09
N ASP A 158 -5.99 -17.99 0.55
CA ASP A 158 -7.07 -18.50 -0.29
C ASP A 158 -7.47 -17.50 -1.39
N ALA A 159 -7.49 -16.21 -1.07
CA ALA A 159 -7.70 -15.16 -2.07
C ALA A 159 -6.59 -15.16 -3.14
N MET A 160 -5.32 -15.24 -2.72
CA MET A 160 -4.19 -15.32 -3.65
C MET A 160 -4.26 -16.58 -4.54
N ILE A 161 -4.63 -17.72 -3.97
CA ILE A 161 -4.81 -18.95 -4.74
C ILE A 161 -5.96 -18.80 -5.74
N ALA A 162 -7.10 -18.25 -5.33
CA ALA A 162 -8.23 -18.00 -6.23
C ALA A 162 -7.86 -17.06 -7.38
N ILE A 163 -7.12 -15.99 -7.08
CA ILE A 163 -6.58 -15.07 -8.10
C ILE A 163 -5.64 -15.81 -9.06
N ARG A 164 -4.80 -16.72 -8.57
CA ARG A 164 -3.92 -17.54 -9.44
C ARG A 164 -4.73 -18.45 -10.37
N GLU A 165 -5.84 -19.00 -9.92
CA GLU A 165 -6.74 -19.78 -10.79
C GLU A 165 -7.40 -18.88 -11.86
N GLU A 166 -7.76 -17.65 -11.53
CA GLU A 166 -8.24 -16.68 -12.53
C GLU A 166 -7.16 -16.37 -13.58
N VAL A 167 -5.90 -16.21 -13.17
CA VAL A 167 -4.76 -16.05 -14.09
C VAL A 167 -4.62 -17.28 -15.01
N ARG A 168 -4.74 -18.49 -14.46
CA ARG A 168 -4.68 -19.74 -15.25
C ARG A 168 -5.77 -19.81 -16.33
N ARG A 169 -6.94 -19.24 -16.08
CA ARG A 169 -8.00 -19.16 -17.09
C ARG A 169 -7.63 -18.23 -18.24
N VAL A 170 -6.92 -17.13 -17.94
CA VAL A 170 -6.36 -16.25 -18.99
C VAL A 170 -5.26 -16.99 -19.77
N GLU A 171 -4.36 -17.69 -19.08
CA GLU A 171 -3.29 -18.50 -19.70
C GLU A 171 -3.83 -19.58 -20.64
N LYS A 172 -5.01 -20.14 -20.33
CA LYS A 172 -5.70 -21.14 -21.17
C LYS A 172 -6.52 -20.52 -22.30
N GLY A 173 -6.61 -19.19 -22.38
CA GLY A 173 -7.41 -18.50 -23.38
C GLY A 173 -8.92 -18.55 -23.12
N GLU A 174 -9.36 -18.93 -21.91
CA GLU A 174 -10.78 -18.86 -21.52
C GLU A 174 -11.25 -17.40 -21.39
N TRP A 175 -10.35 -16.52 -21.01
CA TRP A 175 -10.56 -15.07 -20.95
C TRP A 175 -9.48 -14.35 -21.74
N PRO A 176 -9.80 -13.26 -22.45
CA PRO A 176 -8.79 -12.43 -23.14
C PRO A 176 -7.79 -11.82 -22.18
N GLN A 177 -6.57 -11.55 -22.66
CA GLN A 177 -5.50 -10.96 -21.85
C GLN A 177 -5.79 -9.49 -21.47
N ASP A 178 -6.52 -8.77 -22.29
CA ASP A 178 -6.83 -7.36 -22.15
C ASP A 178 -8.21 -7.09 -21.51
N ASP A 179 -9.11 -8.09 -21.47
CA ASP A 179 -10.44 -7.97 -20.87
C ASP A 179 -10.79 -9.20 -20.03
N ASN A 180 -10.47 -9.14 -18.75
CA ASN A 180 -10.70 -10.20 -17.78
C ASN A 180 -10.91 -9.63 -16.37
N PRO A 181 -11.31 -10.44 -15.37
CA PRO A 181 -11.60 -9.95 -14.02
C PRO A 181 -10.44 -9.23 -13.34
N LEU A 182 -9.19 -9.60 -13.66
CA LEU A 182 -8.02 -8.96 -13.06
C LEU A 182 -7.77 -7.57 -13.68
N LYS A 183 -7.93 -7.45 -15.00
CA LYS A 183 -7.78 -6.18 -15.72
C LYS A 183 -8.86 -5.17 -15.36
N ASN A 184 -10.06 -5.64 -15.05
CA ASN A 184 -11.21 -4.79 -14.74
C ASN A 184 -11.41 -4.54 -13.23
N ALA A 185 -10.66 -5.24 -12.38
CA ALA A 185 -10.69 -5.02 -10.94
C ALA A 185 -10.17 -3.62 -10.56
N PRO A 186 -10.68 -3.03 -9.47
CA PRO A 186 -11.72 -3.54 -8.59
C PRO A 186 -13.11 -3.26 -9.16
N HIS A 187 -14.08 -4.17 -8.93
CA HIS A 187 -15.45 -4.05 -9.41
C HIS A 187 -16.31 -3.27 -8.42
N THR A 188 -16.83 -2.13 -8.85
CA THR A 188 -17.76 -1.31 -8.07
C THR A 188 -19.18 -1.83 -8.16
N ALA A 189 -20.05 -1.44 -7.22
CA ALA A 189 -21.48 -1.73 -7.31
C ALA A 189 -22.07 -1.16 -8.61
N ASP A 190 -21.74 0.08 -8.96
CA ASP A 190 -22.20 0.72 -10.19
C ASP A 190 -21.83 -0.06 -11.45
N SER A 191 -20.61 -0.59 -11.53
CA SER A 191 -20.17 -1.37 -12.69
C SER A 191 -20.98 -2.66 -12.85
N LEU A 192 -21.34 -3.31 -11.74
CA LEU A 192 -22.09 -4.58 -11.74
C LEU A 192 -23.60 -4.38 -11.90
N LEU A 193 -24.15 -3.22 -11.56
CA LEU A 193 -25.58 -2.92 -11.65
C LEU A 193 -26.00 -2.33 -13.02
N LYS A 194 -25.04 -1.98 -13.88
CA LYS A 194 -25.34 -1.51 -15.24
C LYS A 194 -26.13 -2.56 -16.02
N ALA A 195 -27.07 -2.11 -16.85
CA ALA A 195 -27.86 -3.00 -17.71
C ALA A 195 -26.98 -3.83 -18.64
N ASP A 196 -25.98 -3.18 -19.24
CA ASP A 196 -25.05 -3.82 -20.16
C ASP A 196 -23.83 -4.35 -19.40
N TRP A 197 -23.44 -5.57 -19.76
CA TRP A 197 -22.20 -6.19 -19.30
C TRP A 197 -21.35 -6.55 -20.52
N PRO A 198 -20.41 -5.67 -20.90
CA PRO A 198 -19.67 -5.82 -22.14
C PRO A 198 -18.49 -6.80 -22.05
N HIS A 199 -18.24 -7.37 -20.86
CA HIS A 199 -17.07 -8.20 -20.62
C HIS A 199 -17.30 -9.66 -20.96
N PRO A 200 -16.27 -10.40 -21.42
CA PRO A 200 -16.37 -11.80 -21.84
C PRO A 200 -16.45 -12.80 -20.66
N TYR A 201 -16.40 -12.34 -19.43
CA TYR A 201 -16.57 -13.17 -18.22
C TYR A 201 -17.92 -12.88 -17.54
N PRO A 202 -18.49 -13.86 -16.80
CA PRO A 202 -19.76 -13.68 -16.12
C PRO A 202 -19.71 -12.56 -15.07
N ARG A 203 -20.78 -11.79 -14.99
CA ARG A 203 -20.91 -10.64 -14.06
C ARG A 203 -20.72 -11.04 -12.59
N ASP A 204 -21.17 -12.22 -12.23
CA ASP A 204 -21.03 -12.77 -10.88
C ASP A 204 -19.56 -12.98 -10.45
N VAL A 205 -18.64 -13.14 -11.40
CA VAL A 205 -17.20 -13.21 -11.12
C VAL A 205 -16.69 -11.91 -10.48
N GLY A 206 -17.24 -10.76 -10.87
CA GLY A 206 -16.92 -9.48 -10.23
C GLY A 206 -17.62 -9.27 -8.88
N GLY A 207 -18.80 -9.87 -8.68
CA GLY A 207 -19.66 -9.59 -7.53
C GLY A 207 -19.70 -10.68 -6.45
N ALA A 208 -19.58 -11.94 -6.83
CA ALA A 208 -19.84 -13.08 -5.94
C ALA A 208 -18.59 -13.66 -5.25
N MET A 209 -17.62 -12.82 -4.91
CA MET A 209 -16.39 -13.28 -4.23
C MET A 209 -16.69 -14.02 -2.92
N ALA A 210 -17.64 -13.50 -2.15
CA ALA A 210 -18.04 -14.07 -0.87
C ALA A 210 -18.58 -15.52 -0.95
N GLY A 211 -19.19 -15.89 -2.07
CA GLY A 211 -19.70 -17.26 -2.30
C GLY A 211 -18.62 -18.27 -2.72
N ARG A 212 -17.41 -17.83 -3.00
CA ARG A 212 -16.31 -18.67 -3.49
C ARG A 212 -15.32 -19.06 -2.41
N LEU A 213 -15.14 -18.19 -1.42
CA LEU A 213 -14.24 -18.42 -0.30
C LEU A 213 -15.04 -18.33 1.00
N PRO A 214 -15.06 -19.37 1.81
CA PRO A 214 -15.73 -19.34 3.12
C PRO A 214 -15.22 -18.16 3.97
N GLY A 215 -16.12 -17.40 4.57
CA GLY A 215 -15.79 -16.25 5.40
C GLY A 215 -15.38 -14.98 4.66
N SER A 216 -15.22 -15.02 3.32
CA SER A 216 -14.92 -13.82 2.56
C SER A 216 -16.16 -12.95 2.33
N VAL A 217 -15.98 -11.63 2.46
CA VAL A 217 -17.02 -10.64 2.17
C VAL A 217 -16.52 -9.75 1.04
N LYS A 218 -17.35 -9.56 0.01
CA LYS A 218 -17.05 -8.62 -1.07
C LYS A 218 -16.93 -7.22 -0.51
N TYR A 219 -15.78 -6.59 -0.69
CA TYR A 219 -15.63 -5.16 -0.48
C TYR A 219 -16.14 -4.41 -1.72
N TRP A 220 -16.89 -3.35 -1.49
CA TRP A 220 -17.44 -2.50 -2.54
C TRP A 220 -16.66 -1.20 -2.65
N PRO A 221 -15.62 -1.14 -3.50
CA PRO A 221 -14.85 0.08 -3.67
C PRO A 221 -15.73 1.17 -4.32
N PRO A 222 -15.57 2.44 -3.89
CA PRO A 222 -16.33 3.55 -4.47
C PRO A 222 -15.88 3.89 -5.89
N VAL A 223 -14.66 3.48 -6.27
CA VAL A 223 -14.04 3.81 -7.56
C VAL A 223 -13.50 2.54 -8.20
N GLY A 224 -13.68 2.38 -9.50
CA GLY A 224 -13.08 1.32 -10.29
C GLY A 224 -11.59 1.56 -10.52
N ARG A 225 -11.03 0.90 -11.55
CA ARG A 225 -9.61 1.04 -11.87
C ARG A 225 -9.27 2.47 -12.27
N VAL A 226 -8.27 3.03 -11.60
CA VAL A 226 -7.68 4.32 -11.91
C VAL A 226 -6.46 4.12 -12.80
N ASP A 227 -6.32 4.92 -13.84
CA ASP A 227 -5.09 5.01 -14.62
C ASP A 227 -4.08 5.90 -13.88
N ASN A 228 -3.25 5.27 -13.05
CA ASN A 228 -2.25 5.96 -12.25
C ASN A 228 -1.22 6.67 -13.14
N VAL A 229 -0.82 6.06 -14.26
CA VAL A 229 0.18 6.63 -15.17
C VAL A 229 -0.34 7.90 -15.82
N TYR A 230 -1.60 7.88 -16.26
CA TYR A 230 -2.25 9.08 -16.78
C TYR A 230 -2.35 10.16 -15.70
N GLY A 231 -2.81 9.81 -14.50
CA GLY A 231 -2.94 10.74 -13.38
C GLY A 231 -1.63 11.42 -13.01
N ASP A 232 -0.55 10.65 -12.92
CA ASP A 232 0.79 11.17 -12.58
C ASP A 232 1.34 12.12 -13.65
N ARG A 233 1.01 11.90 -14.91
CA ARG A 233 1.45 12.74 -16.03
C ARG A 233 0.54 13.94 -16.29
N ASN A 234 -0.68 13.90 -15.80
CA ASN A 234 -1.71 14.93 -16.03
C ASN A 234 -2.22 15.43 -14.68
N LEU A 235 -1.35 16.03 -13.90
CA LEU A 235 -1.70 16.58 -12.59
C LEU A 235 -2.76 17.67 -12.77
N PHE A 236 -3.87 17.51 -12.04
CA PHE A 236 -4.90 18.53 -11.95
C PHE A 236 -4.75 19.25 -10.61
N CYS A 237 -4.39 20.53 -10.68
CA CYS A 237 -4.35 21.39 -9.49
C CYS A 237 -5.70 22.09 -9.35
N SER A 238 -6.41 21.77 -8.27
CA SER A 238 -7.65 22.47 -7.91
C SER A 238 -7.40 23.67 -7.01
N CYS A 239 -6.13 24.01 -6.75
CA CYS A 239 -5.78 25.19 -5.98
C CYS A 239 -6.24 26.45 -6.74
N LEU A 240 -6.98 27.30 -6.06
CA LEU A 240 -7.30 28.62 -6.58
C LEU A 240 -6.00 29.42 -6.77
N PRO A 241 -5.90 30.27 -7.81
CA PRO A 241 -4.76 31.16 -7.95
C PRO A 241 -4.68 32.14 -6.76
N LEU A 242 -3.49 32.61 -6.45
CA LEU A 242 -3.27 33.50 -5.29
C LEU A 242 -4.17 34.74 -5.31
N GLU A 243 -4.50 35.22 -6.48
CA GLU A 243 -5.41 36.36 -6.71
C GLU A 243 -6.83 36.10 -6.18
N ALA A 244 -7.27 34.83 -6.14
CA ALA A 244 -8.58 34.48 -5.57
C ALA A 244 -8.65 34.66 -4.04
N PHE A 245 -7.51 34.75 -3.37
CA PHE A 245 -7.38 35.01 -1.94
C PHE A 245 -6.99 36.48 -1.64
N SER A 246 -6.82 37.31 -2.68
CA SER A 246 -6.61 38.74 -2.49
C SER A 246 -7.90 39.34 -2.00
N GLU A 247 -7.88 40.02 -0.87
CA GLU A 247 -9.02 40.82 -0.45
C GLU A 247 -9.37 41.82 -1.57
N PRO A 248 -10.65 41.98 -1.93
CA PRO A 248 -11.03 43.06 -2.84
C PRO A 248 -10.54 44.37 -2.28
N ALA A 249 -9.81 45.12 -3.07
CA ALA A 249 -9.30 46.42 -2.65
C ALA A 249 -10.48 47.20 -2.00
N ILE A 250 -10.35 47.53 -0.72
CA ILE A 250 -11.36 48.30 -0.02
C ILE A 250 -11.49 49.60 -0.85
N ALA A 251 -12.63 49.76 -1.49
CA ALA A 251 -12.91 50.98 -2.22
C ALA A 251 -12.71 52.16 -1.24
N ALA A 252 -11.88 53.10 -1.62
CA ALA A 252 -11.69 54.31 -0.79
C ALA A 252 -13.07 54.92 -0.52
N PRO A 253 -13.36 55.31 0.74
CA PRO A 253 -14.65 55.91 1.06
C PRO A 253 -14.85 57.12 0.17
N GLU A 254 -16.03 57.24 -0.45
CA GLU A 254 -16.41 58.43 -1.20
C GLU A 254 -16.23 59.65 -0.33
N PRO A 255 -15.63 60.73 -0.87
CA PRO A 255 -15.54 61.97 -0.13
C PRO A 255 -16.94 62.48 0.24
N LEU A 256 -17.12 62.80 1.51
CA LEU A 256 -18.38 63.38 1.99
C LEU A 256 -18.71 64.61 1.15
N PRO A 257 -19.99 64.80 0.75
CA PRO A 257 -20.42 65.98 0.03
C PRO A 257 -20.20 67.24 0.91
N ALA A 258 -19.70 68.31 0.29
CA ALA A 258 -19.38 69.60 0.91
C ALA A 258 -20.62 70.36 1.43
#